data_26b07b42bbb2d4128ef5e21e67ef0411
#
_entry.id   26b07b42bbb2d4128ef5e21e67ef0411
#
_cell.length_a   1.000
_cell.length_b   1.000
_cell.length_c   1.000
_cell.angle_alpha   90.00
_cell.angle_beta   90.00
_cell.angle_gamma   90.00
#
_symmetry.space_group_name_H-M   'P 1'
#
loop_
_entity.id
_entity.type
_entity.pdbx_description
1 polymer ?
#
loop_
_entity_poly.entity_id
_entity_poly.type
_entity_poly.pdbx_seq_one_letter_code
_entity_poly.pdbx_strand_id
1 'polypeptide(L)'
;ADIYGTRYYPKVDDFVRKGVVVFPSELGPLVPTAQLLKIHEDFDKKSILLDKPTDYAMASFYSLHSWVFDCFNEIPFLRARGGKDTGKSAIMLRIGYICYRLAKSTGIGSTASLKHAQELYKCTIFFDEMDIADKFDERMVMLNVRAMKEQANVWSMKAVTDENGDQTYEPQAHNVFGPA
;
A
#
# COMPACT_ATOMS: atom_id res chain seq x y z
N ALA A 1 -16.31 5.40 -9.40
CA ALA A 1 -16.13 6.74 -9.95
C ALA A 1 -17.03 6.93 -11.18
N ASP A 2 -17.58 8.11 -11.35
CA ASP A 2 -18.37 8.47 -12.54
C ASP A 2 -17.50 9.40 -13.40
N ILE A 3 -17.12 8.92 -14.57
CA ILE A 3 -16.32 9.69 -15.52
C ILE A 3 -17.13 9.78 -16.82
N TYR A 4 -17.54 10.98 -17.21
CA TYR A 4 -18.35 11.22 -18.40
C TYR A 4 -19.65 10.39 -18.45
N GLY A 5 -20.33 10.21 -17.30
CA GLY A 5 -21.57 9.44 -17.20
C GLY A 5 -21.41 7.92 -17.18
N THR A 6 -20.17 7.42 -17.16
CA THR A 6 -19.89 5.98 -17.06
C THR A 6 -19.40 5.65 -15.65
N ARG A 7 -20.10 4.75 -14.97
CA ARG A 7 -19.69 4.27 -13.65
C ARG A 7 -18.62 3.20 -13.78
N TYR A 8 -17.47 3.48 -13.20
CA TYR A 8 -16.38 2.53 -13.10
C TYR A 8 -16.36 1.88 -11.73
N TYR A 9 -16.48 0.56 -11.69
CA TYR A 9 -16.35 -0.24 -10.49
C TYR A 9 -14.99 -0.93 -10.48
N PRO A 10 -14.31 -1.04 -9.33
CA PRO A 10 -13.12 -1.86 -9.24
C PRO A 10 -13.47 -3.32 -9.55
N LYS A 11 -12.57 -4.02 -10.23
CA LYS A 11 -12.72 -5.45 -10.46
C LYS A 11 -12.71 -6.17 -9.11
N VAL A 12 -13.79 -6.88 -8.80
CA VAL A 12 -13.91 -7.66 -7.58
C VAL A 12 -13.38 -9.06 -7.85
N ASP A 13 -12.13 -9.28 -7.51
CA ASP A 13 -11.46 -10.57 -7.56
C ASP A 13 -11.29 -11.19 -6.15
N ASP A 14 -10.52 -12.26 -6.06
CA ASP A 14 -10.31 -12.98 -4.80
C ASP A 14 -9.58 -12.13 -3.75
N PHE A 15 -8.68 -11.24 -4.14
CA PHE A 15 -7.97 -10.34 -3.21
C PHE A 15 -8.94 -9.38 -2.53
N VAL A 16 -9.86 -8.83 -3.31
CA VAL A 16 -10.90 -7.91 -2.79
C VAL A 16 -11.93 -8.69 -1.97
N ARG A 17 -12.44 -9.83 -2.47
CA ARG A 17 -13.44 -10.64 -1.75
C ARG A 17 -12.95 -11.15 -0.40
N LYS A 18 -11.69 -11.54 -0.31
CA LYS A 18 -11.06 -12.03 0.92
C LYS A 18 -10.52 -10.90 1.81
N GLY A 19 -10.70 -9.64 1.42
CA GLY A 19 -10.25 -8.49 2.18
C GLY A 19 -8.72 -8.39 2.31
N VAL A 20 -7.97 -8.98 1.39
CA VAL A 20 -6.52 -8.78 1.27
C VAL A 20 -6.24 -7.37 0.79
N VAL A 21 -7.00 -6.90 -0.21
CA VAL A 21 -7.01 -5.50 -0.63
C VAL A 21 -8.35 -4.88 -0.24
N VAL A 22 -8.28 -3.77 0.48
CA VAL A 22 -9.46 -3.04 0.98
C VAL A 22 -9.68 -1.78 0.16
N PHE A 23 -10.86 -1.67 -0.41
CA PHE A 23 -11.31 -0.46 -1.12
C PHE A 23 -12.23 0.40 -0.25
N PRO A 24 -12.29 1.71 -0.48
CA PRO A 24 -13.31 2.55 0.14
C PRO A 24 -14.71 2.09 -0.32
N SER A 25 -15.66 2.06 0.62
CA SER A 25 -17.04 1.60 0.36
C SER A 25 -17.87 2.65 -0.38
N GLU A 26 -17.68 3.93 -0.03
CA GLU A 26 -18.47 5.04 -0.56
C GLU A 26 -17.69 6.35 -0.53
N LEU A 27 -18.18 7.33 -1.26
CA LEU A 27 -17.66 8.69 -1.22
C LEU A 27 -18.29 9.43 -0.03
N GLY A 28 -17.45 9.98 0.83
CA GLY A 28 -17.87 10.90 1.88
C GLY A 28 -18.15 12.32 1.36
N PRO A 29 -18.68 13.20 2.21
CA PRO A 29 -18.85 14.61 1.86
C PRO A 29 -17.50 15.29 1.63
N LEU A 30 -17.46 16.23 0.70
CA LEU A 30 -16.28 17.07 0.50
C LEU A 30 -16.09 17.99 1.71
N VAL A 31 -14.93 17.88 2.34
CA VAL A 31 -14.55 18.73 3.49
C VAL A 31 -13.19 19.38 3.24
N PRO A 32 -12.90 20.55 3.84
CA PRO A 32 -11.58 21.17 3.76
C PRO A 32 -10.48 20.24 4.30
N THR A 33 -9.30 20.28 3.70
CA THR A 33 -8.17 19.40 4.09
C THR A 33 -7.82 19.51 5.57
N ALA A 34 -7.86 20.71 6.15
CA ALA A 34 -7.59 20.91 7.58
C ALA A 34 -8.62 20.18 8.47
N GLN A 35 -9.89 20.17 8.07
CA GLN A 35 -10.93 19.43 8.78
C GLN A 35 -10.74 17.93 8.60
N LEU A 36 -10.35 17.46 7.41
CA LEU A 36 -10.09 16.05 7.15
C LEU A 36 -8.92 15.53 7.99
N LEU A 37 -7.81 16.30 8.08
CA LEU A 37 -6.69 15.98 8.99
C LEU A 37 -7.15 15.84 10.44
N LYS A 38 -7.98 16.75 10.91
CA LYS A 38 -8.51 16.68 12.28
C LYS A 38 -9.40 15.44 12.49
N ILE A 39 -10.24 15.11 11.52
CA ILE A 39 -11.08 13.88 11.58
C ILE A 39 -10.20 12.63 11.70
N HIS A 40 -9.13 12.54 10.91
CA HIS A 40 -8.18 11.42 10.97
C HIS A 40 -7.47 11.37 12.34
N GLU A 41 -6.95 12.50 12.82
CA GLU A 41 -6.28 12.58 14.11
C GLU A 41 -7.20 12.20 15.28
N ASP A 42 -8.45 12.67 15.27
CA ASP A 42 -9.45 12.34 16.28
C ASP A 42 -9.86 10.85 16.22
N PHE A 43 -9.89 10.27 15.02
CA PHE A 43 -10.12 8.82 14.86
C PHE A 43 -8.95 8.01 15.42
N ASP A 44 -7.72 8.39 15.11
CA ASP A 44 -6.53 7.72 15.60
C ASP A 44 -6.44 7.80 17.12
N LYS A 45 -6.67 8.96 17.72
CA LYS A 45 -6.68 9.16 19.19
C LYS A 45 -7.71 8.28 19.91
N LYS A 46 -8.83 7.96 19.26
CA LYS A 46 -9.85 7.05 19.81
C LYS A 46 -9.50 5.57 19.63
N SER A 47 -8.63 5.25 18.71
CA SER A 47 -8.42 3.88 18.23
C SER A 47 -7.08 3.29 18.63
N ILE A 48 -6.06 4.11 18.78
CA ILE A 48 -4.67 3.71 19.08
C ILE A 48 -4.07 4.65 20.12
N LEU A 49 -3.07 4.13 20.85
CA LEU A 49 -2.28 4.93 21.78
C LEU A 49 -0.88 5.12 21.18
N LEU A 50 -0.53 6.39 20.89
CA LEU A 50 0.80 6.80 20.45
C LEU A 50 1.46 7.65 21.55
N ASP A 51 2.78 7.58 21.62
CA ASP A 51 3.54 8.21 22.71
C ASP A 51 3.49 9.73 22.67
N LYS A 52 3.45 10.32 21.46
CA LYS A 52 3.54 11.77 21.27
C LYS A 52 2.39 12.31 20.44
N PRO A 53 1.91 13.50 20.72
CA PRO A 53 0.91 14.18 19.88
C PRO A 53 1.33 14.32 18.40
N THR A 54 2.64 14.51 18.15
CA THR A 54 3.21 14.62 16.81
C THR A 54 3.05 13.34 16.01
N ASP A 55 3.00 12.16 16.66
CA ASP A 55 2.87 10.89 15.98
C ASP A 55 1.47 10.71 15.37
N TYR A 56 0.43 11.23 16.04
CA TYR A 56 -0.93 11.29 15.47
C TYR A 56 -0.99 12.20 14.24
N ALA A 57 -0.36 13.36 14.30
CA ALA A 57 -0.30 14.27 13.16
C ALA A 57 0.44 13.60 11.99
N MET A 58 1.56 12.94 12.23
CA MET A 58 2.32 12.21 11.21
C MET A 58 1.48 11.08 10.58
N ALA A 59 0.77 10.30 11.39
CA ALA A 59 -0.12 9.24 10.90
C ALA A 59 -1.21 9.81 9.99
N SER A 60 -1.84 10.92 10.40
CA SER A 60 -2.88 11.59 9.63
C SER A 60 -2.35 12.17 8.31
N PHE A 61 -1.18 12.82 8.33
CA PHE A 61 -0.53 13.32 7.11
C PHE A 61 -0.15 12.20 6.16
N TYR A 62 0.41 11.10 6.70
CA TYR A 62 0.75 9.94 5.89
C TYR A 62 -0.49 9.32 5.24
N SER A 63 -1.58 9.19 6.00
CA SER A 63 -2.84 8.66 5.46
C SER A 63 -3.35 9.51 4.30
N LEU A 64 -3.38 10.85 4.44
CA LEU A 64 -3.77 11.74 3.34
C LEU A 64 -2.80 11.69 2.16
N HIS A 65 -1.49 11.66 2.44
CA HIS A 65 -0.46 11.54 1.41
C HIS A 65 -0.67 10.29 0.55
N SER A 66 -1.09 9.18 1.17
CA SER A 66 -1.35 7.93 0.45
C SER A 66 -2.44 8.05 -0.63
N TRP A 67 -3.36 9.02 -0.53
CA TRP A 67 -4.44 9.27 -1.50
C TRP A 67 -4.00 10.11 -2.70
N VAL A 68 -2.87 10.79 -2.59
CA VAL A 68 -2.32 11.69 -3.61
C VAL A 68 -0.86 11.37 -3.93
N PHE A 69 -0.41 10.16 -3.61
CA PHE A 69 0.98 9.74 -3.75
C PHE A 69 1.52 9.88 -5.18
N ASP A 70 0.67 9.71 -6.17
CA ASP A 70 0.98 9.82 -7.59
C ASP A 70 1.33 11.25 -8.05
N CYS A 71 0.98 12.26 -7.23
CA CYS A 71 1.39 13.66 -7.44
C CYS A 71 2.84 13.94 -7.03
N PHE A 72 3.53 13.00 -6.38
CA PHE A 72 4.89 13.17 -5.88
C PHE A 72 5.86 12.29 -6.66
N ASN A 73 7.14 12.69 -6.67
CA ASN A 73 8.22 11.90 -7.25
C ASN A 73 8.84 10.92 -6.26
N GLU A 74 8.73 11.24 -4.98
CA GLU A 74 9.21 10.44 -3.85
C GLU A 74 8.14 10.33 -2.79
N ILE A 75 8.05 9.18 -2.15
CA ILE A 75 7.08 8.91 -1.09
C ILE A 75 7.78 8.34 0.15
N PRO A 76 7.41 8.82 1.35
CA PRO A 76 7.93 8.28 2.60
C PRO A 76 7.27 6.92 2.91
N PHE A 77 7.94 6.14 3.76
CA PHE A 77 7.35 4.98 4.40
C PHE A 77 7.01 5.29 5.85
N LEU A 78 5.87 4.79 6.31
CA LEU A 78 5.52 4.84 7.72
C LEU A 78 6.00 3.56 8.41
N ARG A 79 6.79 3.70 9.49
CA ARG A 79 7.34 2.58 10.21
C ARG A 79 7.07 2.68 11.71
N ALA A 80 6.46 1.63 12.28
CA ALA A 80 6.35 1.47 13.72
C ALA A 80 7.58 0.72 14.29
N ARG A 81 8.19 1.26 15.33
CA ARG A 81 9.27 0.63 16.08
C ARG A 81 8.85 0.42 17.54
N GLY A 82 9.25 -0.69 18.12
CA GLY A 82 8.96 -1.00 19.52
C GLY A 82 9.31 -2.46 19.86
N GLY A 83 9.26 -2.81 21.11
CA GLY A 83 9.48 -4.18 21.59
C GLY A 83 8.46 -5.18 21.07
N LYS A 84 8.66 -6.46 21.40
CA LYS A 84 7.67 -7.50 21.10
C LYS A 84 6.37 -7.19 21.88
N ASP A 85 5.25 -7.54 21.30
CA ASP A 85 3.90 -7.44 21.90
C ASP A 85 3.47 -6.00 22.31
N THR A 86 4.06 -4.96 21.71
CA THR A 86 3.70 -3.55 21.95
C THR A 86 2.57 -3.03 21.04
N GLY A 87 1.89 -3.90 20.31
CA GLY A 87 0.75 -3.53 19.48
C GLY A 87 1.10 -2.85 18.14
N LYS A 88 2.36 -2.91 17.69
CA LYS A 88 2.82 -2.27 16.42
C LYS A 88 1.95 -2.64 15.21
N SER A 89 1.70 -3.94 15.03
CA SER A 89 0.89 -4.43 13.90
C SER A 89 -0.54 -3.90 13.96
N ALA A 90 -1.13 -3.82 15.16
CA ALA A 90 -2.47 -3.26 15.34
C ALA A 90 -2.52 -1.76 15.01
N ILE A 91 -1.51 -1.00 15.45
CA ILE A 91 -1.38 0.44 15.16
C ILE A 91 -1.24 0.66 13.65
N MET A 92 -0.29 -0.01 13.01
CA MET A 92 -0.03 0.13 11.59
C MET A 92 -1.21 -0.30 10.74
N LEU A 93 -1.88 -1.39 11.11
CA LEU A 93 -3.08 -1.85 10.41
C LEU A 93 -4.22 -0.84 10.53
N ARG A 94 -4.39 -0.20 11.69
CA ARG A 94 -5.41 0.82 11.90
C ARG A 94 -5.18 2.04 11.04
N ILE A 95 -3.95 2.54 10.97
CA ILE A 95 -3.56 3.64 10.07
C ILE A 95 -3.77 3.21 8.61
N GLY A 96 -3.37 1.99 8.27
CA GLY A 96 -3.52 1.43 6.93
C GLY A 96 -4.97 1.40 6.42
N TYR A 97 -5.96 1.17 7.31
CA TYR A 97 -7.38 1.20 6.92
C TYR A 97 -7.88 2.57 6.45
N ILE A 98 -7.19 3.65 6.82
CA ILE A 98 -7.50 5.01 6.35
C ILE A 98 -6.74 5.35 5.08
N CYS A 99 -5.63 4.64 4.80
CA CYS A 99 -4.81 4.85 3.62
C CYS A 99 -5.51 4.39 2.34
N TYR A 100 -5.01 4.88 1.20
CA TYR A 100 -5.52 4.51 -0.11
C TYR A 100 -5.32 3.02 -0.39
N ARG A 101 -6.41 2.29 -0.57
CA ARG A 101 -6.44 0.87 -0.98
C ARG A 101 -5.46 -0.01 -0.21
N LEU A 102 -5.68 -0.16 1.09
CA LEU A 102 -4.82 -1.01 1.92
C LEU A 102 -4.70 -2.42 1.35
N ALA A 103 -3.46 -2.86 1.09
CA ALA A 103 -3.13 -4.26 0.81
C ALA A 103 -2.38 -4.86 2.01
N LYS A 104 -2.95 -5.89 2.61
CA LYS A 104 -2.39 -6.56 3.79
C LYS A 104 -1.47 -7.69 3.36
N SER A 105 -0.18 -7.59 3.69
CA SER A 105 0.80 -8.66 3.49
C SER A 105 1.32 -9.13 4.85
N THR A 106 0.87 -10.28 5.27
CA THR A 106 1.34 -10.93 6.50
C THR A 106 2.40 -11.95 6.13
N GLY A 107 3.68 -11.55 6.21
CA GLY A 107 4.88 -12.42 6.20
C GLY A 107 5.09 -13.44 5.06
N ILE A 108 4.04 -13.97 4.45
CA ILE A 108 4.07 -15.14 3.55
C ILE A 108 3.91 -14.76 2.06
N GLY A 109 3.66 -13.49 1.76
CA GLY A 109 3.51 -13.07 0.36
C GLY A 109 4.84 -13.11 -0.39
N SER A 110 4.89 -13.77 -1.54
CA SER A 110 6.06 -13.70 -2.41
C SER A 110 6.22 -12.28 -2.99
N THR A 111 7.45 -11.87 -3.26
CA THR A 111 7.75 -10.59 -3.93
C THR A 111 6.99 -10.46 -5.25
N ALA A 112 6.79 -11.57 -5.96
CA ALA A 112 6.01 -11.60 -7.20
C ALA A 112 4.54 -11.22 -6.97
N SER A 113 3.89 -11.75 -5.92
CA SER A 113 2.49 -11.39 -5.60
C SER A 113 2.34 -9.92 -5.20
N LEU A 114 3.33 -9.36 -4.51
CA LEU A 114 3.35 -7.95 -4.15
C LEU A 114 3.51 -7.04 -5.37
N LYS A 115 4.36 -7.41 -6.34
CA LYS A 115 4.51 -6.69 -7.62
C LYS A 115 3.17 -6.63 -8.36
N HIS A 116 2.51 -7.77 -8.52
CA HIS A 116 1.21 -7.85 -9.19
C HIS A 116 0.12 -7.07 -8.45
N ALA A 117 0.06 -7.18 -7.13
CA ALA A 117 -0.90 -6.41 -6.33
C ALA A 117 -0.68 -4.90 -6.51
N GLN A 118 0.57 -4.44 -6.49
CA GLN A 118 0.88 -3.02 -6.70
C GLN A 118 0.53 -2.55 -8.11
N GLU A 119 0.87 -3.33 -9.12
CA GLU A 119 0.56 -3.00 -10.51
C GLU A 119 -0.96 -2.90 -10.74
N LEU A 120 -1.72 -3.86 -10.19
CA LEU A 120 -3.16 -3.96 -10.41
C LEU A 120 -3.97 -2.95 -9.59
N TYR A 121 -3.59 -2.72 -8.34
CA TYR A 121 -4.41 -1.92 -7.40
C TYR A 121 -3.81 -0.56 -7.07
N LYS A 122 -2.50 -0.32 -7.33
CA LYS A 122 -1.78 0.90 -6.91
C LYS A 122 -2.00 1.20 -5.43
N CYS A 123 -1.82 0.18 -4.59
CA CYS A 123 -2.27 0.15 -3.20
C CYS A 123 -1.19 0.61 -2.21
N THR A 124 -1.62 0.97 -1.00
CA THR A 124 -0.74 1.09 0.17
C THR A 124 -0.47 -0.32 0.71
N ILE A 125 0.78 -0.77 0.68
CA ILE A 125 1.12 -2.11 1.19
C ILE A 125 1.47 -2.02 2.67
N PHE A 126 0.77 -2.81 3.47
CA PHE A 126 1.11 -3.05 4.87
C PHE A 126 1.96 -4.30 4.98
N PHE A 127 3.19 -4.14 5.49
CA PHE A 127 4.09 -5.22 5.79
C PHE A 127 4.11 -5.50 7.29
N ASP A 128 3.78 -6.71 7.70
CA ASP A 128 3.96 -7.20 9.06
C ASP A 128 5.19 -8.12 9.15
N GLU A 129 5.86 -8.10 10.30
CA GLU A 129 7.01 -8.97 10.59
C GLU A 129 8.18 -8.86 9.58
N MET A 130 8.48 -7.64 9.12
CA MET A 130 9.62 -7.43 8.23
C MET A 130 10.90 -7.29 9.03
N ASP A 131 11.85 -8.23 8.87
CA ASP A 131 13.19 -8.08 9.41
C ASP A 131 14.04 -7.18 8.51
N ILE A 132 14.17 -5.91 8.94
CA ILE A 132 14.91 -4.89 8.20
C ILE A 132 16.44 -5.05 8.41
N ALA A 133 16.88 -5.92 9.31
CA ALA A 133 18.30 -6.21 9.49
C ALA A 133 18.86 -7.08 8.35
N ASP A 134 18.02 -7.84 7.67
CA ASP A 134 18.42 -8.61 6.50
C ASP A 134 18.46 -7.71 5.24
N LYS A 135 19.66 -7.28 4.87
CA LYS A 135 19.91 -6.47 3.67
C LYS A 135 19.60 -7.20 2.36
N PHE A 136 19.46 -8.51 2.40
CA PHE A 136 19.15 -9.35 1.24
C PHE A 136 17.66 -9.73 1.15
N ASP A 137 16.82 -9.26 2.07
CA ASP A 137 15.38 -9.46 1.97
C ASP A 137 14.86 -8.73 0.71
N GLU A 138 14.38 -9.51 -0.25
CA GLU A 138 13.82 -8.97 -1.51
C GLU A 138 12.70 -7.95 -1.28
N ARG A 139 11.99 -8.07 -0.15
CA ARG A 139 10.95 -7.11 0.25
C ARG A 139 11.54 -5.74 0.55
N MET A 140 12.75 -5.70 1.18
CA MET A 140 13.46 -4.44 1.41
C MET A 140 13.92 -3.79 0.11
N VAL A 141 14.44 -4.58 -0.83
CA VAL A 141 14.80 -4.08 -2.16
C VAL A 141 13.56 -3.49 -2.83
N MET A 142 12.44 -4.19 -2.79
CA MET A 142 11.19 -3.72 -3.35
C MET A 142 10.71 -2.42 -2.68
N LEU A 143 10.80 -2.29 -1.35
CA LEU A 143 10.46 -1.06 -0.64
C LEU A 143 11.31 0.12 -1.14
N ASN A 144 12.62 -0.05 -1.20
CA ASN A 144 13.51 1.02 -1.62
C ASN A 144 13.24 1.48 -3.06
N VAL A 145 13.04 0.53 -3.97
CA VAL A 145 12.74 0.83 -5.39
C VAL A 145 11.40 1.56 -5.53
N ARG A 146 10.39 1.18 -4.78
CA ARG A 146 9.04 1.76 -4.89
C ARG A 146 8.91 3.17 -4.31
N ALA A 147 9.87 3.63 -3.50
CA ALA A 147 9.86 4.96 -2.91
C ALA A 147 10.03 6.08 -3.94
N MET A 148 10.73 5.81 -5.05
CA MET A 148 11.08 6.78 -6.07
C MET A 148 10.38 6.45 -7.39
N LYS A 149 9.57 7.36 -7.90
CA LYS A 149 8.72 7.16 -9.09
C LYS A 149 9.52 6.73 -10.32
N GLU A 150 10.68 7.34 -10.54
CA GLU A 150 11.54 7.03 -11.68
C GLU A 150 12.22 5.66 -11.58
N GLN A 151 12.44 5.16 -10.35
CA GLN A 151 13.11 3.90 -10.10
C GLN A 151 12.14 2.74 -9.89
N ALA A 152 10.85 3.02 -9.75
CA ALA A 152 9.82 2.07 -9.35
C ALA A 152 9.41 1.07 -10.44
N ASN A 153 10.27 0.82 -11.41
CA ASN A 153 10.06 -0.20 -12.44
C ASN A 153 10.93 -1.42 -12.15
N VAL A 154 10.28 -2.51 -11.82
CA VAL A 154 10.91 -3.82 -11.64
C VAL A 154 10.46 -4.75 -12.76
N TRP A 155 11.30 -5.69 -13.13
CA TRP A 155 11.01 -6.61 -14.22
C TRP A 155 11.16 -8.06 -13.78
N SER A 156 10.44 -8.91 -14.46
CA SER A 156 10.45 -10.36 -14.28
C SER A 156 10.33 -11.02 -15.65
N MET A 157 10.63 -12.30 -15.70
CA MET A 157 10.37 -13.11 -16.89
C MET A 157 9.00 -13.78 -16.76
N LYS A 158 8.16 -13.64 -17.76
CA LYS A 158 6.88 -14.31 -17.88
C LYS A 158 7.02 -15.50 -18.81
N ALA A 159 6.63 -16.69 -18.35
CA ALA A 159 6.52 -17.86 -19.22
C ALA A 159 5.34 -17.65 -20.19
N VAL A 160 5.60 -17.80 -21.47
CA VAL A 160 4.61 -17.78 -22.54
C VAL A 160 4.71 -19.10 -23.28
N THR A 161 3.57 -19.75 -23.49
CA THR A 161 3.49 -20.98 -24.28
C THR A 161 3.11 -20.60 -25.70
N ASP A 162 3.88 -21.01 -26.69
CA ASP A 162 3.58 -20.77 -28.09
C ASP A 162 2.50 -21.72 -28.63
N GLU A 163 2.12 -21.54 -29.88
CA GLU A 163 1.09 -22.38 -30.54
C GLU A 163 1.51 -23.85 -30.68
N ASN A 164 2.79 -24.16 -30.54
CA ASN A 164 3.34 -25.53 -30.62
C ASN A 164 3.44 -26.21 -29.23
N GLY A 165 3.15 -25.44 -28.13
CA GLY A 165 3.26 -25.96 -26.78
C GLY A 165 4.63 -25.71 -26.14
N ASP A 166 5.58 -25.07 -26.84
CA ASP A 166 6.90 -24.76 -26.29
C ASP A 166 6.86 -23.55 -25.37
N GLN A 167 7.55 -23.65 -24.22
CA GLN A 167 7.65 -22.54 -23.27
C GLN A 167 8.81 -21.62 -23.61
N THR A 168 8.50 -20.37 -23.83
CA THR A 168 9.45 -19.26 -23.96
C THR A 168 9.29 -18.29 -22.81
N TYR A 169 10.29 -17.41 -22.58
CA TYR A 169 10.25 -16.43 -21.52
C TYR A 169 10.34 -15.03 -22.12
N GLU A 170 9.35 -14.19 -21.81
CA GLU A 170 9.31 -12.79 -22.22
C GLU A 170 9.53 -11.85 -21.01
N PRO A 171 10.31 -10.77 -21.20
CA PRO A 171 10.46 -9.77 -20.14
C PRO A 171 9.16 -9.02 -19.92
N GLN A 172 8.78 -8.89 -18.65
CA GLN A 172 7.62 -8.09 -18.22
C GLN A 172 8.06 -7.05 -17.20
N ALA A 173 7.72 -5.79 -17.45
CA ALA A 173 8.00 -4.69 -16.53
C ALA A 173 6.77 -4.43 -15.64
N HIS A 174 7.02 -4.17 -14.35
CA HIS A 174 5.99 -3.85 -13.36
C HIS A 174 6.30 -2.52 -12.70
N ASN A 175 5.36 -1.60 -12.70
CA ASN A 175 5.49 -0.37 -11.93
C ASN A 175 5.00 -0.58 -10.51
N VAL A 176 5.91 -0.51 -9.55
CA VAL A 176 5.66 -0.76 -8.12
C VAL A 176 5.60 0.52 -7.26
N PHE A 177 5.61 1.70 -7.87
CA PHE A 177 5.49 2.97 -7.15
C PHE A 177 4.23 3.02 -6.29
N GLY A 178 4.39 3.37 -5.01
CA GLY A 178 3.24 3.48 -4.11
C GLY A 178 3.61 3.44 -2.62
N PRO A 179 2.71 3.87 -1.74
CA PRO A 179 2.93 3.98 -0.30
C PRO A 179 3.02 2.60 0.39
N ALA A 180 3.78 2.54 1.51
CA ALA A 180 3.91 1.34 2.37
C ALA A 180 4.09 1.71 3.85
#